data_5cb2c8b72936147aa63889e762ab847d
#
_entry.id   5cb2c8b72936147aa63889e762ab847d
#
_cell.length_a   1.000
_cell.length_b   1.000
_cell.length_c   1.000
_cell.angle_alpha   90.00
_cell.angle_beta   90.00
_cell.angle_gamma   90.00
#
_symmetry.space_group_name_H-M   'P 1'
#
loop_
_entity.id
_entity.type
_entity.pdbx_description
1 polymer ?
#
loop_
_entity_poly.entity_id
_entity_poly.type
_entity_poly.pdbx_seq_one_letter_code
_entity_poly.pdbx_strand_id
1 'polypeptide(L)'
;MTQPSQRSGFQTLMAIAIALIGLILLSGGAYAAFLGASFYYVIAGILLFISAILLLRNSAASLLVYAALMLATILWGLWEVGSDFWALVPRYDILGVIGILLLLPAATRGIQQPVKPSRIALGSTLVIAILVMVYSIFNDPQEINGTITNQQPAKAQAV
;
A
#
# COMPACT_ATOMS: atom_id res chain seq x y z
N MET A 1 12.70 16.70 34.02
CA MET A 1 11.37 16.04 34.01
C MET A 1 10.92 15.95 32.55
N THR A 2 11.11 14.78 31.95
CA THR A 2 10.65 14.53 30.57
C THR A 2 9.13 14.39 30.58
N GLN A 3 8.43 15.34 29.99
CA GLN A 3 6.99 15.24 29.75
C GLN A 3 6.71 13.94 28.99
N PRO A 4 5.78 13.12 29.43
CA PRO A 4 5.39 11.96 28.63
C PRO A 4 4.88 12.48 27.28
N SER A 5 5.43 11.96 26.19
CA SER A 5 5.03 12.34 24.85
C SER A 5 3.55 11.97 24.67
N GLN A 6 2.69 12.98 24.73
CA GLN A 6 1.26 12.77 24.50
C GLN A 6 1.05 12.45 23.02
N ARG A 7 0.59 11.23 22.74
CA ARG A 7 0.14 10.84 21.42
C ARG A 7 -0.98 11.78 20.98
N SER A 8 -0.95 12.23 19.75
CA SER A 8 -2.10 12.94 19.21
C SER A 8 -3.25 11.95 18.97
N GLY A 9 -4.49 12.38 19.20
CA GLY A 9 -5.67 11.56 18.89
C GLY A 9 -5.67 11.11 17.43
N PHE A 10 -5.19 11.96 16.52
CA PHE A 10 -5.03 11.64 15.10
C PHE A 10 -4.03 10.49 14.85
N GLN A 11 -2.88 10.50 15.54
CA GLN A 11 -1.89 9.41 15.45
C GLN A 11 -2.47 8.07 15.91
N THR A 12 -3.24 8.08 17.01
CA THR A 12 -3.91 6.86 17.51
C THR A 12 -4.96 6.37 16.54
N LEU A 13 -5.78 7.26 15.99
CA LEU A 13 -6.79 6.93 14.98
C LEU A 13 -6.15 6.32 13.73
N MET A 14 -5.07 6.93 13.23
CA MET A 14 -4.32 6.40 12.09
C MET A 14 -3.76 5.01 12.36
N ALA A 15 -3.17 4.79 13.54
CA ALA A 15 -2.63 3.49 13.90
C ALA A 15 -3.72 2.41 13.97
N ILE A 16 -4.89 2.74 14.53
CA ILE A 16 -6.05 1.81 14.59
C ILE A 16 -6.55 1.52 13.16
N ALA A 17 -6.70 2.53 12.31
CA ALA A 17 -7.13 2.36 10.94
C ALA A 17 -6.18 1.45 10.15
N ILE A 18 -4.87 1.69 10.25
CA ILE A 18 -3.83 0.86 9.61
C ILE A 18 -3.86 -0.58 10.15
N ALA A 19 -4.05 -0.77 11.48
CA ALA A 19 -4.14 -2.09 12.08
C ALA A 19 -5.37 -2.87 11.57
N LEU A 20 -6.52 -2.21 11.49
CA LEU A 20 -7.76 -2.83 10.97
C LEU A 20 -7.61 -3.23 9.50
N ILE A 21 -7.08 -2.35 8.65
CA ILE A 21 -6.82 -2.66 7.25
C ILE A 21 -5.80 -3.81 7.15
N GLY A 22 -4.74 -3.77 7.94
CA GLY A 22 -3.75 -4.85 8.00
C GLY A 22 -4.36 -6.19 8.39
N LEU A 23 -5.27 -6.20 9.36
CA LEU A 23 -5.97 -7.42 9.80
C LEU A 23 -6.92 -7.97 8.72
N ILE A 24 -7.65 -7.09 8.04
CA ILE A 24 -8.54 -7.46 6.93
C ILE A 24 -7.71 -8.07 5.79
N LEU A 25 -6.60 -7.42 5.41
CA LEU A 25 -5.72 -7.92 4.35
C LEU A 25 -5.04 -9.23 4.74
N LEU A 26 -4.65 -9.39 6.01
CA LEU A 26 -4.03 -10.61 6.50
C LEU A 26 -5.01 -11.79 6.47
N SER A 27 -6.22 -11.60 7.01
CA SER A 27 -7.24 -12.67 7.07
C SER A 27 -7.80 -12.99 5.68
N GLY A 28 -8.17 -11.98 4.91
CA GLY A 28 -8.66 -12.14 3.54
C GLY A 28 -7.57 -12.68 2.60
N GLY A 29 -6.34 -12.20 2.75
CA GLY A 29 -5.18 -12.67 2.00
C GLY A 29 -4.82 -14.12 2.31
N ALA A 30 -4.88 -14.53 3.58
CA ALA A 30 -4.68 -15.92 3.96
C ALA A 30 -5.73 -16.83 3.33
N TYR A 31 -7.00 -16.45 3.40
CA TYR A 31 -8.09 -17.20 2.74
C TYR A 31 -7.89 -17.27 1.21
N ALA A 32 -7.56 -16.13 0.57
CA ALA A 32 -7.30 -16.09 -0.87
C ALA A 32 -6.09 -16.96 -1.28
N ALA A 33 -5.02 -16.96 -0.47
CA ALA A 33 -3.85 -17.79 -0.70
C ALA A 33 -4.17 -19.29 -0.64
N PHE A 34 -5.08 -19.72 0.26
CA PHE A 34 -5.59 -21.10 0.28
C PHE A 34 -6.32 -21.48 -1.01
N LEU A 35 -6.94 -20.51 -1.67
CA LEU A 35 -7.62 -20.70 -2.96
C LEU A 35 -6.69 -20.58 -4.17
N GLY A 36 -5.37 -20.46 -3.95
CA GLY A 36 -4.37 -20.34 -5.00
C GLY A 36 -4.11 -18.92 -5.52
N ALA A 37 -4.62 -17.90 -4.81
CA ALA A 37 -4.34 -16.50 -5.13
C ALA A 37 -2.97 -16.04 -4.60
N SER A 38 -2.60 -14.80 -4.94
CA SER A 38 -1.33 -14.18 -4.58
C SER A 38 -1.10 -14.07 -3.07
N PHE A 39 0.09 -14.42 -2.59
CA PHE A 39 0.54 -14.20 -1.21
C PHE A 39 0.79 -12.73 -0.86
N TYR A 40 0.72 -11.84 -1.82
CA TYR A 40 0.93 -10.40 -1.63
C TYR A 40 0.12 -9.83 -0.46
N TYR A 41 -1.18 -10.13 -0.40
CA TYR A 41 -2.07 -9.57 0.63
C TYR A 41 -1.72 -10.02 2.04
N VAL A 42 -1.19 -11.23 2.22
CA VAL A 42 -0.69 -11.73 3.50
C VAL A 42 0.50 -10.91 3.97
N ILE A 43 1.49 -10.72 3.08
CA ILE A 43 2.71 -9.95 3.36
C ILE A 43 2.36 -8.49 3.65
N ALA A 44 1.50 -7.89 2.82
CA ALA A 44 1.04 -6.52 3.00
C ALA A 44 0.31 -6.34 4.34
N GLY A 45 -0.57 -7.26 4.70
CA GLY A 45 -1.29 -7.26 5.98
C GLY A 45 -0.35 -7.32 7.19
N ILE A 46 0.68 -8.18 7.14
CA ILE A 46 1.71 -8.27 8.20
C ILE A 46 2.47 -6.94 8.34
N LEU A 47 2.93 -6.37 7.23
CA LEU A 47 3.71 -5.12 7.27
C LEU A 47 2.86 -3.93 7.74
N LEU A 48 1.58 -3.85 7.35
CA LEU A 48 0.65 -2.86 7.86
C LEU A 48 0.46 -3.01 9.37
N PHE A 49 0.27 -4.22 9.86
CA PHE A 49 0.07 -4.48 11.28
C PHE A 49 1.32 -4.12 12.09
N ILE A 50 2.51 -4.47 11.61
CA ILE A 50 3.79 -4.06 12.22
C ILE A 50 3.93 -2.53 12.23
N SER A 51 3.63 -1.86 11.11
CA SER A 51 3.68 -0.40 11.02
C SER A 51 2.73 0.26 12.02
N ALA A 52 1.51 -0.27 12.19
CA ALA A 52 0.54 0.22 13.16
C ALA A 52 1.04 0.09 14.61
N ILE A 53 1.60 -1.07 14.97
CA ILE A 53 2.18 -1.30 16.31
C ILE A 53 3.34 -0.32 16.57
N LEU A 54 4.22 -0.12 15.62
CA LEU A 54 5.33 0.82 15.72
C LEU A 54 4.84 2.26 15.86
N LEU A 55 3.77 2.62 15.17
CA LEU A 55 3.15 3.94 15.28
C LEU A 55 2.54 4.15 16.67
N LEU A 56 1.89 3.12 17.23
CA LEU A 56 1.41 3.11 18.62
C LEU A 56 2.54 3.18 19.63
N ARG A 57 3.73 2.70 19.31
CA ARG A 57 4.93 2.79 20.15
C ARG A 57 5.69 4.11 20.00
N ASN A 58 5.15 5.08 19.26
CA ASN A 58 5.80 6.35 18.94
C ASN A 58 7.19 6.17 18.29
N SER A 59 7.34 5.15 17.46
CA SER A 59 8.60 4.85 16.76
C SER A 59 8.60 5.40 15.33
N ALA A 60 9.66 6.10 14.94
CA ALA A 60 9.86 6.56 13.58
C ALA A 60 10.01 5.41 12.57
N ALA A 61 10.35 4.19 13.04
CA ALA A 61 10.43 3.00 12.23
C ALA A 61 9.08 2.61 11.60
N SER A 62 7.93 3.08 12.14
CA SER A 62 6.62 2.86 11.54
C SER A 62 6.56 3.37 10.09
N LEU A 63 7.10 4.57 9.84
CA LEU A 63 7.15 5.15 8.49
C LEU A 63 8.11 4.39 7.57
N LEU A 64 9.21 3.86 8.11
CA LEU A 64 10.16 3.06 7.33
C LEU A 64 9.54 1.73 6.91
N VAL A 65 8.85 1.04 7.82
CA VAL A 65 8.13 -0.21 7.50
C VAL A 65 7.03 0.07 6.48
N TYR A 66 6.33 1.19 6.61
CA TYR A 66 5.33 1.59 5.63
C TYR A 66 5.94 1.93 4.26
N ALA A 67 7.08 2.61 4.23
CA ALA A 67 7.83 2.87 3.00
C ALA A 67 8.30 1.57 2.33
N ALA A 68 8.78 0.60 3.14
CA ALA A 68 9.16 -0.73 2.63
C ALA A 68 7.96 -1.47 2.05
N LEU A 69 6.79 -1.40 2.71
CA LEU A 69 5.54 -1.95 2.18
C LEU A 69 5.18 -1.31 0.83
N MET A 70 5.20 0.03 0.74
CA MET A 70 4.92 0.73 -0.53
C MET A 70 5.87 0.30 -1.64
N LEU A 71 7.18 0.22 -1.35
CA LEU A 71 8.16 -0.24 -2.33
C LEU A 71 7.91 -1.69 -2.76
N ALA A 72 7.65 -2.58 -1.80
CA ALA A 72 7.31 -3.98 -2.08
C ALA A 72 6.03 -4.08 -2.92
N THR A 73 5.02 -3.25 -2.66
CA THR A 73 3.79 -3.18 -3.44
C THR A 73 4.05 -2.75 -4.88
N ILE A 74 4.90 -1.75 -5.08
CA ILE A 74 5.29 -1.28 -6.42
C ILE A 74 5.98 -2.40 -7.19
N LEU A 75 7.00 -3.01 -6.59
CA LEU A 75 7.78 -4.07 -7.24
C LEU A 75 6.92 -5.29 -7.54
N TRP A 76 6.08 -5.71 -6.58
CA TRP A 76 5.19 -6.85 -6.77
C TRP A 76 4.11 -6.59 -7.82
N GLY A 77 3.50 -5.40 -7.79
CA GLY A 77 2.49 -5.01 -8.76
C GLY A 77 3.05 -5.02 -10.19
N LEU A 78 4.21 -4.39 -10.40
CA LEU A 78 4.87 -4.38 -11.71
C LEU A 78 5.28 -5.79 -12.17
N TRP A 79 5.71 -6.66 -11.25
CA TRP A 79 6.07 -8.05 -11.57
C TRP A 79 4.85 -8.89 -11.93
N GLU A 80 3.71 -8.69 -11.24
CA GLU A 80 2.53 -9.55 -11.38
C GLU A 80 1.62 -9.12 -12.55
N VAL A 81 1.43 -7.80 -12.75
CA VAL A 81 0.49 -7.26 -13.74
C VAL A 81 1.14 -6.32 -14.76
N GLY A 82 2.43 -6.06 -14.65
CA GLY A 82 3.15 -5.14 -15.55
C GLY A 82 2.65 -3.71 -15.43
N SER A 83 2.43 -3.05 -16.58
CA SER A 83 1.95 -1.67 -16.66
C SER A 83 0.44 -1.54 -16.81
N ASP A 84 -0.34 -2.59 -16.51
CA ASP A 84 -1.81 -2.51 -16.54
C ASP A 84 -2.30 -1.56 -15.45
N PHE A 85 -2.75 -0.36 -15.88
CA PHE A 85 -3.18 0.70 -14.99
C PHE A 85 -4.32 0.26 -14.08
N TRP A 86 -5.35 -0.35 -14.64
CA TRP A 86 -6.54 -0.75 -13.88
C TRP A 86 -6.27 -1.85 -12.85
N ALA A 87 -5.29 -2.72 -13.11
CA ALA A 87 -4.86 -3.74 -12.17
C ALA A 87 -3.98 -3.19 -11.03
N LEU A 88 -3.28 -2.04 -11.25
CA LEU A 88 -2.43 -1.40 -10.27
C LEU A 88 -3.21 -0.47 -9.32
N VAL A 89 -4.27 0.21 -9.81
CA VAL A 89 -5.06 1.19 -9.04
C VAL A 89 -5.48 0.65 -7.67
N PRO A 90 -6.18 -0.49 -7.52
CA PRO A 90 -6.68 -0.93 -6.23
C PRO A 90 -5.59 -1.32 -5.23
N ARG A 91 -4.34 -1.46 -5.69
CA ARG A 91 -3.18 -1.74 -4.83
C ARG A 91 -2.52 -0.47 -4.30
N TYR A 92 -2.57 0.62 -5.09
CA TYR A 92 -1.83 1.85 -4.77
C TYR A 92 -2.71 2.94 -4.17
N ASP A 93 -4.01 2.97 -4.44
CA ASP A 93 -4.92 4.02 -4.00
C ASP A 93 -5.05 4.10 -2.47
N ILE A 94 -5.50 3.04 -1.83
CA ILE A 94 -5.68 2.99 -0.37
C ILE A 94 -4.35 3.16 0.35
N LEU A 95 -3.30 2.43 -0.07
CA LEU A 95 -1.98 2.53 0.54
C LEU A 95 -1.36 3.90 0.30
N GLY A 96 -1.55 4.49 -0.88
CA GLY A 96 -1.07 5.83 -1.20
C GLY A 96 -1.72 6.89 -0.33
N VAL A 97 -3.05 6.86 -0.19
CA VAL A 97 -3.79 7.79 0.68
C VAL A 97 -3.32 7.71 2.13
N ILE A 98 -3.20 6.50 2.68
CA ILE A 98 -2.69 6.29 4.05
C ILE A 98 -1.25 6.80 4.16
N GLY A 99 -0.39 6.52 3.17
CA GLY A 99 0.99 7.00 3.13
C GLY A 99 1.07 8.53 3.16
N ILE A 100 0.23 9.23 2.40
CA ILE A 100 0.13 10.70 2.42
C ILE A 100 -0.31 11.19 3.80
N LEU A 101 -1.31 10.56 4.40
CA LEU A 101 -1.79 10.91 5.74
C LEU A 101 -0.71 10.71 6.81
N LEU A 102 0.14 9.67 6.68
CA LEU A 102 1.27 9.43 7.57
C LEU A 102 2.38 10.49 7.45
N LEU A 103 2.50 11.19 6.32
CA LEU A 103 3.44 12.30 6.15
C LEU A 103 2.98 13.55 6.92
N LEU A 104 1.71 13.66 7.29
CA LEU A 104 1.21 14.81 8.04
C LEU A 104 1.90 14.92 9.41
N PRO A 105 2.27 16.13 9.85
CA PRO A 105 2.86 16.33 11.17
C PRO A 105 1.99 15.78 12.31
N ALA A 106 0.67 15.80 12.15
CA ALA A 106 -0.29 15.30 13.13
C ALA A 106 -0.14 13.78 13.38
N ALA A 107 0.22 13.00 12.36
CA ALA A 107 0.40 11.55 12.47
C ALA A 107 1.67 11.15 13.23
N THR A 108 2.63 12.07 13.39
CA THR A 108 3.94 11.79 13.97
C THR A 108 4.27 12.65 15.20
N ARG A 109 3.31 13.41 15.72
CA ARG A 109 3.52 14.34 16.86
C ARG A 109 4.05 13.67 18.13
N GLY A 110 3.66 12.42 18.38
CA GLY A 110 4.12 11.67 19.57
C GLY A 110 5.51 11.08 19.42
N ILE A 111 6.11 11.10 18.23
CA ILE A 111 7.41 10.48 17.95
C ILE A 111 8.51 11.44 18.35
N GLN A 112 9.34 11.04 19.33
CA GLN A 112 10.49 11.83 19.79
C GLN A 112 11.76 11.61 18.98
N GLN A 113 11.82 10.53 18.22
CA GLN A 113 12.94 10.22 17.35
C GLN A 113 12.95 11.13 16.11
N PRO A 114 14.10 11.32 15.45
CA PRO A 114 14.17 12.09 14.21
C PRO A 114 13.35 11.42 13.10
N VAL A 115 12.18 11.97 12.79
CA VAL A 115 11.25 11.44 11.77
C VAL A 115 11.61 11.88 10.35
N LYS A 116 12.55 12.83 10.21
CA LYS A 116 12.92 13.39 8.89
C LYS A 116 13.38 12.33 7.88
N PRO A 117 14.32 11.42 8.21
CA PRO A 117 14.76 10.39 7.25
C PRO A 117 13.62 9.43 6.87
N SER A 118 12.79 9.05 7.84
CA SER A 118 11.65 8.16 7.60
C SER A 118 10.57 8.79 6.72
N ARG A 119 10.33 10.10 6.88
CA ARG A 119 9.44 10.87 6.00
C ARG A 119 10.00 11.00 4.58
N ILE A 120 11.30 11.20 4.44
CA ILE A 120 11.95 11.24 3.12
C ILE A 120 11.80 9.88 2.44
N ALA A 121 12.07 8.78 3.13
CA ALA A 121 11.91 7.42 2.59
C ALA A 121 10.47 7.19 2.13
N LEU A 122 9.47 7.47 2.98
CA LEU A 122 8.07 7.32 2.62
C LEU A 122 7.65 8.25 1.47
N GLY A 123 8.06 9.51 1.51
CA GLY A 123 7.78 10.46 0.44
C GLY A 123 8.37 10.04 -0.90
N SER A 124 9.59 9.51 -0.90
CA SER A 124 10.25 8.99 -2.11
C SER A 124 9.49 7.81 -2.71
N THR A 125 9.04 6.86 -1.89
CA THR A 125 8.25 5.71 -2.39
C THR A 125 6.89 6.12 -2.93
N LEU A 126 6.23 7.13 -2.33
CA LEU A 126 4.99 7.68 -2.85
C LEU A 126 5.20 8.39 -4.20
N VAL A 127 6.28 9.16 -4.35
CA VAL A 127 6.63 9.76 -5.64
C VAL A 127 6.87 8.69 -6.70
N ILE A 128 7.61 7.63 -6.38
CA ILE A 128 7.84 6.50 -7.30
C ILE A 128 6.50 5.85 -7.67
N ALA A 129 5.58 5.62 -6.71
CA ALA A 129 4.27 5.05 -6.99
C ALA A 129 3.46 5.93 -7.96
N ILE A 130 3.47 7.26 -7.77
CA ILE A 130 2.82 8.21 -8.67
C ILE A 130 3.44 8.14 -10.07
N LEU A 131 4.77 8.11 -10.17
CA LEU A 131 5.46 8.01 -11.47
C LEU A 131 5.13 6.71 -12.20
N VAL A 132 5.06 5.58 -11.48
CA VAL A 132 4.64 4.29 -12.03
C VAL A 132 3.20 4.36 -12.52
N MET A 133 2.28 4.96 -11.75
CA MET A 133 0.88 5.13 -12.17
C MET A 133 0.76 6.01 -13.42
N VAL A 134 1.48 7.13 -13.45
CA VAL A 134 1.51 8.00 -14.65
C VAL A 134 2.07 7.26 -15.85
N TYR A 135 3.17 6.53 -15.68
CA TYR A 135 3.73 5.70 -16.75
C TYR A 135 2.71 4.67 -17.27
N SER A 136 1.98 4.00 -16.36
CA SER A 136 0.98 2.99 -16.69
C SER A 136 -0.20 3.55 -17.49
N ILE A 137 -0.61 4.81 -17.25
CA ILE A 137 -1.66 5.47 -18.05
C ILE A 137 -1.25 5.58 -19.54
N PHE A 138 0.02 5.88 -19.80
CA PHE A 138 0.50 6.06 -21.19
C PHE A 138 0.97 4.75 -21.85
N ASN A 139 1.13 3.68 -21.09
CA ASN A 139 1.66 2.39 -21.55
C ASN A 139 0.74 1.23 -21.13
N ASP A 140 -0.57 1.48 -21.06
CA ASP A 140 -1.54 0.42 -20.74
C ASP A 140 -1.61 -0.57 -21.90
N PRO A 141 -1.25 -1.85 -21.69
CA PRO A 141 -1.26 -2.84 -22.75
C PRO A 141 -2.67 -3.14 -23.31
N GLN A 142 -3.71 -2.82 -22.56
CA GLN A 142 -5.10 -3.02 -23.00
C GLN A 142 -5.51 -1.94 -24.02
N GLU A 143 -5.06 -0.70 -23.87
CA GLU A 143 -5.32 0.37 -24.82
C GLU A 143 -4.46 0.25 -26.09
N ILE A 144 -3.18 -0.10 -25.92
CA ILE A 144 -2.23 -0.19 -27.04
C ILE A 144 -2.60 -1.32 -28.02
N ASN A 145 -3.11 -2.45 -27.50
CA ASN A 145 -3.43 -3.61 -28.35
C ASN A 145 -4.86 -3.59 -28.92
N GLY A 146 -5.70 -2.63 -28.57
CA GLY A 146 -7.09 -2.54 -29.05
C GLY A 146 -7.94 -3.79 -28.77
N THR A 147 -7.48 -4.67 -27.93
CA THR A 147 -8.13 -5.92 -27.59
C THR A 147 -9.15 -5.66 -26.49
N ILE A 148 -10.39 -5.39 -26.92
CA ILE A 148 -11.53 -5.59 -26.03
C ILE A 148 -11.58 -7.11 -25.79
N THR A 149 -11.09 -7.55 -24.63
CA THR A 149 -11.05 -8.97 -24.20
C THR A 149 -12.46 -9.58 -24.03
N ASN A 150 -13.50 -8.94 -24.55
CA ASN A 150 -14.89 -9.37 -24.45
C ASN A 150 -15.40 -10.03 -25.74
N GLN A 151 -14.53 -10.32 -26.68
CA GLN A 151 -14.86 -11.20 -27.79
C GLN A 151 -14.54 -12.64 -27.41
N GLN A 152 -15.44 -13.28 -26.66
CA GLN A 152 -15.55 -14.74 -26.75
C GLN A 152 -15.66 -15.11 -28.21
N PRO A 153 -14.77 -15.97 -28.72
CA PRO A 153 -14.87 -16.39 -30.11
C PRO A 153 -16.24 -17.02 -30.32
N ALA A 154 -16.96 -16.51 -31.31
CA ALA A 154 -18.30 -16.97 -31.68
C ALA A 154 -18.36 -18.46 -32.12
N LYS A 155 -17.29 -19.22 -31.90
CA LYS A 155 -17.19 -20.65 -32.23
C LYS A 155 -17.73 -21.60 -31.14
N ALA A 156 -18.17 -21.13 -30.00
CA ALA A 156 -18.72 -22.01 -28.97
C ALA A 156 -20.25 -22.19 -29.04
N GLN A 157 -20.91 -21.61 -30.02
CA GLN A 157 -22.38 -21.73 -30.18
C GLN A 157 -22.84 -22.52 -31.41
N ALA A 158 -21.95 -23.24 -32.07
CA ALA A 158 -22.31 -24.10 -33.21
C ALA A 158 -22.08 -25.58 -32.86
N VAL A 159 -22.87 -26.13 -31.93
CA VAL A 159 -23.22 -27.56 -31.84
C VAL A 159 -24.62 -27.66 -31.26
#